data_8a15ba1513a1dbec5607eb6f92ea644f
#
_entry.id   8a15ba1513a1dbec5607eb6f92ea644f
#
_cell.length_a   1.000
_cell.length_b   1.000
_cell.length_c   1.000
_cell.angle_alpha   90.00
_cell.angle_beta   90.00
_cell.angle_gamma   90.00
#
_symmetry.space_group_name_H-M   'P 1'
#
loop_
_entity.id
_entity.type
_entity.pdbx_description
1 polymer ?
#
loop_
_entity_poly.entity_id
_entity_poly.type
_entity_poly.pdbx_seq_one_letter_code
_entity_poly.pdbx_strand_id
1 'polypeptide(L)'
;VGWRISEEKFFEKLRPVIDDLKIRASIGQTGTEKDVKLFDYLSGYNWNQGNAVLDGEVVSGLNQRGLPVTNLSWTKNTTSNIGFDLTMFNSRLKITADAFRKDITGVPAARYDVLLPNEVGYKLPNENLNKQAYIGAEAMATWTDHIGDLNYTLSGNFTFSRYKSIERYKPRFN
;
A
#
# COMPACT_ATOMS: atom_id res chain seq x y z
N VAL A 1 11.21 -4.53 -15.95
CA VAL A 1 11.49 -5.05 -17.29
C VAL A 1 10.65 -4.28 -18.29
N GLY A 2 11.23 -3.94 -19.44
CA GLY A 2 10.53 -3.30 -20.55
C GLY A 2 10.90 -3.99 -21.86
N TRP A 3 9.90 -4.20 -22.70
CA TRP A 3 10.06 -4.78 -24.03
C TRP A 3 9.43 -3.87 -25.08
N ARG A 4 10.26 -3.40 -26.00
CA ARG A 4 9.82 -2.56 -27.12
C ARG A 4 9.46 -3.45 -28.30
N ILE A 5 8.18 -3.76 -28.41
CA ILE A 5 7.63 -4.68 -29.44
C ILE A 5 7.76 -4.05 -30.84
N SER A 6 7.67 -2.73 -30.95
CA SER A 6 7.81 -2.01 -32.22
C SER A 6 9.16 -2.21 -32.90
N GLU A 7 10.21 -2.63 -32.19
CA GLU A 7 11.52 -2.92 -32.75
C GLU A 7 11.66 -4.36 -33.32
N GLU A 8 10.67 -5.22 -33.04
CA GLU A 8 10.72 -6.62 -33.49
C GLU A 8 10.36 -6.76 -34.98
N LYS A 9 10.98 -7.72 -35.65
CA LYS A 9 10.78 -7.97 -37.10
C LYS A 9 9.33 -8.30 -37.47
N PHE A 10 8.62 -9.02 -36.60
CA PHE A 10 7.22 -9.36 -36.86
C PHE A 10 6.29 -8.15 -36.80
N PHE A 11 6.73 -7.02 -36.24
CA PHE A 11 5.95 -5.80 -36.07
C PHE A 11 5.99 -4.88 -37.33
N GLU A 12 6.86 -5.14 -38.30
CA GLU A 12 7.08 -4.29 -39.48
C GLU A 12 5.79 -3.92 -40.24
N LYS A 13 4.84 -4.85 -40.31
CA LYS A 13 3.55 -4.62 -41.01
C LYS A 13 2.66 -3.59 -40.31
N LEU A 14 2.87 -3.34 -39.00
CA LEU A 14 2.08 -2.40 -38.22
C LEU A 14 2.74 -1.02 -38.08
N ARG A 15 4.02 -0.89 -38.39
CA ARG A 15 4.78 0.36 -38.35
C ARG A 15 4.16 1.55 -39.06
N PRO A 16 3.43 1.39 -40.18
CA PRO A 16 2.80 2.55 -40.84
C PRO A 16 1.73 3.25 -40.00
N VAL A 17 1.19 2.55 -38.97
CA VAL A 17 0.12 3.06 -38.09
C VAL A 17 0.61 3.24 -36.66
N ILE A 18 1.44 2.31 -36.20
CA ILE A 18 1.96 2.30 -34.83
C ILE A 18 3.45 2.66 -34.88
N ASP A 19 3.78 3.82 -34.33
CA ASP A 19 5.14 4.35 -34.33
C ASP A 19 6.00 3.67 -33.25
N ASP A 20 5.43 3.47 -32.05
CA ASP A 20 6.10 2.78 -30.95
C ASP A 20 5.10 2.03 -30.07
N LEU A 21 5.49 0.84 -29.68
CA LEU A 21 4.77 0.03 -28.69
C LEU A 21 5.76 -0.62 -27.73
N LYS A 22 5.64 -0.26 -26.46
CA LYS A 22 6.47 -0.78 -25.37
C LYS A 22 5.58 -1.37 -24.28
N ILE A 23 5.86 -2.61 -23.90
CA ILE A 23 5.26 -3.25 -22.73
C ILE A 23 6.21 -3.11 -21.54
N ARG A 24 5.66 -2.83 -20.37
CA ARG A 24 6.38 -2.68 -19.11
C ARG A 24 5.81 -3.63 -18.07
N ALA A 25 6.68 -4.24 -17.27
CA ALA A 25 6.30 -5.00 -16.11
C ALA A 25 7.28 -4.74 -14.96
N SER A 26 6.77 -4.57 -13.77
CA SER A 26 7.59 -4.39 -12.58
C SER A 26 6.98 -5.09 -11.37
N ILE A 27 7.85 -5.55 -10.49
CA ILE A 27 7.50 -6.02 -9.16
C ILE A 27 8.49 -5.44 -8.17
N GLY A 28 7.99 -4.92 -7.07
CA GLY A 28 8.82 -4.34 -6.02
C GLY A 28 8.22 -4.59 -4.65
N GLN A 29 9.07 -4.67 -3.64
CA GLN A 29 8.65 -4.79 -2.25
C GLN A 29 9.29 -3.71 -1.41
N THR A 30 8.48 -3.08 -0.54
CA THR A 30 8.92 -2.10 0.44
C THR A 30 8.38 -2.48 1.82
N GLY A 31 9.12 -2.12 2.86
CA GLY A 31 8.69 -2.25 4.25
C GLY A 31 8.32 -0.89 4.83
N THR A 32 7.38 -0.87 5.77
CA THR A 32 7.06 0.30 6.57
C THR A 32 6.88 -0.07 8.04
N GLU A 33 7.39 0.79 8.92
CA GLU A 33 7.27 0.67 10.37
C GLU A 33 6.20 1.62 10.95
N LYS A 34 5.40 2.26 10.09
CA LYS A 34 4.49 3.36 10.46
C LYS A 34 3.56 3.04 11.65
N ASP A 35 3.18 1.78 11.80
CA ASP A 35 2.22 1.34 12.82
C ASP A 35 2.91 0.73 14.07
N VAL A 36 4.24 0.90 14.16
CA VAL A 36 5.07 0.43 15.26
C VAL A 36 5.56 1.63 16.05
N LYS A 37 5.30 1.64 17.35
CA LYS A 37 5.84 2.69 18.23
C LYS A 37 7.26 2.35 18.64
N LEU A 38 8.08 3.39 18.78
CA LEU A 38 9.42 3.27 19.35
C LEU A 38 9.34 2.60 20.72
N PHE A 39 10.18 1.57 20.91
CA PHE A 39 10.31 0.83 22.18
C PHE A 39 9.08 -0.01 22.61
N ASP A 40 8.13 -0.32 21.72
CA ASP A 40 7.02 -1.23 22.02
C ASP A 40 7.49 -2.65 22.37
N TYR A 41 8.72 -3.01 22.02
CA TYR A 41 9.35 -4.30 22.37
C TYR A 41 9.93 -4.34 23.78
N LEU A 42 10.00 -3.20 24.49
CA LEU A 42 10.52 -3.12 25.85
C LEU A 42 9.37 -3.13 26.88
N SER A 43 9.51 -3.95 27.88
CA SER A 43 8.76 -3.79 29.12
C SER A 43 9.21 -2.54 29.85
N GLY A 44 8.29 -1.86 30.52
CA GLY A 44 8.63 -0.64 31.25
C GLY A 44 7.47 -0.12 32.07
N TYR A 45 7.72 0.99 32.76
CA TYR A 45 6.76 1.67 33.59
C TYR A 45 6.59 3.12 33.12
N ASN A 46 5.38 3.64 33.26
CA ASN A 46 5.09 5.05 33.10
C ASN A 46 5.10 5.71 34.48
N TRP A 47 5.89 6.77 34.60
CA TRP A 47 5.95 7.61 35.80
C TRP A 47 4.73 8.51 35.88
N ASN A 48 4.33 8.91 37.10
CA ASN A 48 3.16 9.76 37.36
C ASN A 48 1.82 9.18 36.89
N GLN A 49 1.70 7.85 36.88
CA GLN A 49 0.44 7.16 36.61
C GLN A 49 0.16 6.15 37.73
N GLY A 50 -1.11 5.88 37.99
CA GLY A 50 -1.49 5.00 39.11
C GLY A 50 -1.37 5.72 40.45
N ASN A 51 -2.08 6.84 40.61
CA ASN A 51 -2.08 7.62 41.84
C ASN A 51 -2.71 6.85 42.98
N ALA A 52 -2.11 6.89 44.17
CA ALA A 52 -2.63 6.37 45.42
C ALA A 52 -2.84 7.54 46.40
N VAL A 53 -3.79 7.40 47.31
CA VAL A 53 -3.96 8.35 48.42
C VAL A 53 -3.39 7.69 49.66
N LEU A 54 -2.36 8.30 50.21
CA LEU A 54 -1.71 7.88 51.45
C LEU A 54 -1.81 9.05 52.45
N ASP A 55 -2.41 8.79 53.60
CA ASP A 55 -2.62 9.79 54.67
C ASP A 55 -3.29 11.10 54.20
N GLY A 56 -4.23 10.99 53.25
CA GLY A 56 -4.95 12.14 52.67
C GLY A 56 -4.20 12.87 51.53
N GLU A 57 -2.97 12.50 51.26
CA GLU A 57 -2.14 13.07 50.18
C GLU A 57 -2.12 12.20 48.94
N VAL A 58 -2.19 12.80 47.74
CA VAL A 58 -2.08 12.06 46.47
C VAL A 58 -0.62 11.78 46.16
N VAL A 59 -0.23 10.53 46.16
CA VAL A 59 1.12 10.08 45.84
C VAL A 59 1.12 9.53 44.41
N SER A 60 2.00 10.09 43.60
CA SER A 60 2.20 9.62 42.22
C SER A 60 2.91 8.27 42.19
N GLY A 61 2.32 7.31 41.51
CA GLY A 61 2.85 5.95 41.39
C GLY A 61 3.45 5.65 40.02
N LEU A 62 3.75 4.38 39.85
CA LEU A 62 4.21 3.78 38.60
C LEU A 62 3.09 2.89 38.03
N ASN A 63 2.82 3.03 36.73
CA ASN A 63 1.94 2.11 36.03
C ASN A 63 2.72 1.36 34.94
N GLN A 64 2.52 0.06 34.84
CA GLN A 64 3.17 -0.75 33.80
C GLN A 64 2.68 -0.33 32.41
N ARG A 65 3.60 -0.28 31.43
CA ARG A 65 3.29 0.12 30.05
C ARG A 65 2.40 -0.87 29.31
N GLY A 66 2.23 -2.08 29.81
CA GLY A 66 1.55 -3.19 29.18
C GLY A 66 2.53 -4.31 28.79
N LEU A 67 2.04 -5.26 28.03
CA LEU A 67 2.86 -6.38 27.58
C LEU A 67 3.77 -5.94 26.42
N PRO A 68 5.05 -6.32 26.42
CA PRO A 68 5.96 -6.01 25.33
C PRO A 68 5.56 -6.76 24.05
N VAL A 69 5.80 -6.13 22.91
CA VAL A 69 5.56 -6.72 21.59
C VAL A 69 6.82 -7.45 21.14
N THR A 70 6.83 -8.78 21.24
CA THR A 70 8.03 -9.59 20.90
C THR A 70 8.10 -10.02 19.45
N ASN A 71 6.95 -10.04 18.71
CA ASN A 71 6.83 -10.61 17.37
C ASN A 71 6.42 -9.58 16.30
N LEU A 72 6.65 -8.30 16.56
CA LEU A 72 6.30 -7.27 15.60
C LEU A 72 7.34 -7.22 14.47
N SER A 73 6.87 -7.22 13.25
CA SER A 73 7.67 -7.08 12.03
C SER A 73 7.14 -5.92 11.19
N TRP A 74 7.92 -5.49 10.23
CA TRP A 74 7.52 -4.45 9.29
C TRP A 74 6.32 -4.90 8.46
N THR A 75 5.40 -3.99 8.25
CA THR A 75 4.34 -4.17 7.26
C THR A 75 4.98 -4.14 5.87
N LYS A 76 4.76 -5.20 5.08
CA LYS A 76 5.34 -5.36 3.74
C LYS A 76 4.34 -4.93 2.68
N ASN A 77 4.78 -4.09 1.74
CA ASN A 77 4.03 -3.65 0.58
C ASN A 77 4.66 -4.25 -0.67
N THR A 78 4.01 -5.20 -1.31
CA THR A 78 4.45 -5.77 -2.58
C THR A 78 3.58 -5.19 -3.69
N THR A 79 4.19 -4.48 -4.63
CA THR A 79 3.50 -3.87 -5.77
C THR A 79 3.93 -4.58 -7.05
N SER A 80 2.95 -5.09 -7.79
CA SER A 80 3.12 -5.64 -9.15
C SER A 80 2.41 -4.70 -10.11
N ASN A 81 3.07 -4.34 -11.19
CA ASN A 81 2.55 -3.45 -12.23
C ASN A 81 2.85 -4.04 -13.60
N ILE A 82 1.87 -3.96 -14.50
CA ILE A 82 2.01 -4.22 -15.92
C ILE A 82 1.38 -3.07 -16.69
N GLY A 83 2.07 -2.57 -17.70
CA GLY A 83 1.58 -1.46 -18.49
C GLY A 83 2.13 -1.48 -19.90
N PHE A 84 1.60 -0.59 -20.72
CA PHE A 84 2.11 -0.35 -22.07
C PHE A 84 2.13 1.14 -22.41
N ASP A 85 3.06 1.51 -23.24
CA ASP A 85 3.18 2.82 -23.89
C ASP A 85 2.98 2.60 -25.39
N LEU A 86 2.02 3.30 -25.98
CA LEU A 86 1.65 3.21 -27.40
C LEU A 86 1.70 4.60 -28.02
N THR A 87 2.40 4.72 -29.13
CA THR A 87 2.45 5.94 -29.97
C THR A 87 1.99 5.58 -31.37
N MET A 88 1.07 6.35 -31.92
CA MET A 88 0.44 6.08 -33.21
C MET A 88 0.29 7.35 -34.06
N PHE A 89 0.08 7.16 -35.37
CA PHE A 89 -0.27 8.21 -36.34
C PHE A 89 0.78 9.33 -36.42
N ASN A 90 2.04 8.97 -36.58
CA ASN A 90 3.17 9.92 -36.62
C ASN A 90 3.22 10.76 -35.32
N SER A 91 3.15 10.07 -34.19
CA SER A 91 3.20 10.65 -32.85
C SER A 91 2.04 11.58 -32.46
N ARG A 92 0.94 11.58 -33.24
CA ARG A 92 -0.26 12.35 -32.88
C ARG A 92 -1.01 11.78 -31.70
N LEU A 93 -1.12 10.44 -31.60
CA LEU A 93 -1.78 9.77 -30.47
C LEU A 93 -0.76 9.08 -29.60
N LYS A 94 -0.77 9.42 -28.31
CA LYS A 94 0.00 8.74 -27.27
C LYS A 94 -0.96 8.18 -26.23
N ILE A 95 -0.82 6.88 -25.94
CA ILE A 95 -1.61 6.19 -24.91
C ILE A 95 -0.65 5.50 -23.96
N THR A 96 -0.82 5.74 -22.67
CA THR A 96 -0.16 5.00 -21.61
C THR A 96 -1.23 4.35 -20.76
N ALA A 97 -1.10 3.05 -20.49
CA ALA A 97 -2.02 2.36 -19.60
C ALA A 97 -1.24 1.40 -18.69
N ASP A 98 -1.66 1.35 -17.43
CA ASP A 98 -1.08 0.54 -16.39
C ASP A 98 -2.18 -0.18 -15.60
N ALA A 99 -1.94 -1.43 -15.27
CA ALA A 99 -2.72 -2.19 -14.30
C ALA A 99 -1.81 -2.58 -13.14
N PHE A 100 -2.26 -2.35 -11.92
CA PHE A 100 -1.46 -2.59 -10.75
C PHE A 100 -2.20 -3.40 -9.68
N ARG A 101 -1.41 -4.13 -8.91
CA ARG A 101 -1.84 -4.78 -7.68
C ARG A 101 -0.82 -4.50 -6.59
N LYS A 102 -1.28 -3.94 -5.47
CA LYS A 102 -0.49 -3.69 -4.28
C LYS A 102 -1.02 -4.56 -3.14
N ASP A 103 -0.25 -5.56 -2.75
CA ASP A 103 -0.53 -6.41 -1.60
C ASP A 103 0.19 -5.86 -0.36
N ILE A 104 -0.56 -5.61 0.70
CA ILE A 104 -0.06 -5.14 1.99
C ILE A 104 -0.26 -6.27 2.98
N THR A 105 0.84 -6.79 3.51
CA THR A 105 0.86 -7.92 4.43
C THR A 105 1.49 -7.55 5.76
N GLY A 106 1.04 -8.20 6.83
CA GLY A 106 1.55 -7.94 8.16
C GLY A 106 1.06 -6.62 8.76
N VAL A 107 -0.18 -6.19 8.42
CA VAL A 107 -0.77 -5.01 9.05
C VAL A 107 -1.10 -5.34 10.50
N PRO A 108 -0.64 -4.53 11.48
CA PRO A 108 -0.90 -4.79 12.88
C PRO A 108 -2.39 -4.82 13.22
N ALA A 109 -2.79 -5.82 13.99
CA ALA A 109 -4.15 -5.96 14.49
C ALA A 109 -4.15 -6.56 15.88
N ALA A 110 -5.17 -6.23 16.67
CA ALA A 110 -5.37 -6.80 17.97
C ALA A 110 -5.71 -8.29 17.85
N ARG A 111 -5.17 -9.09 18.75
CA ARG A 111 -5.44 -10.52 18.84
C ARG A 111 -6.72 -10.77 19.63
N TYR A 112 -7.67 -11.50 19.04
CA TYR A 112 -8.97 -11.78 19.65
C TYR A 112 -9.19 -13.25 20.05
N ASP A 113 -8.27 -14.14 19.68
CA ASP A 113 -8.36 -15.57 19.97
C ASP A 113 -7.86 -15.91 21.37
N VAL A 114 -7.13 -15.00 22.01
CA VAL A 114 -6.66 -15.13 23.39
C VAL A 114 -7.52 -14.22 24.26
N LEU A 115 -8.31 -14.83 25.13
CA LEU A 115 -9.11 -14.09 26.11
C LEU A 115 -8.24 -13.84 27.36
N LEU A 116 -7.94 -12.56 27.59
CA LEU A 116 -7.39 -12.11 28.87
C LEU A 116 -8.54 -11.65 29.75
N PRO A 117 -8.69 -12.19 30.96
CA PRO A 117 -9.62 -11.64 31.94
C PRO A 117 -9.32 -10.16 32.19
N ASN A 118 -10.35 -9.35 32.36
CA ASN A 118 -10.18 -7.91 32.63
C ASN A 118 -9.42 -7.62 33.91
N GLU A 119 -9.48 -8.56 34.86
CA GLU A 119 -8.79 -8.51 36.17
C GLU A 119 -7.26 -8.50 36.02
N VAL A 120 -6.72 -9.01 34.91
CA VAL A 120 -5.28 -8.97 34.60
C VAL A 120 -4.80 -7.54 34.33
N GLY A 121 -5.72 -6.64 33.93
CA GLY A 121 -5.41 -5.21 33.69
C GLY A 121 -4.58 -4.91 32.44
N TYR A 122 -4.26 -5.91 31.62
CA TYR A 122 -3.46 -5.73 30.40
C TYR A 122 -4.28 -6.01 29.14
N LYS A 123 -3.92 -5.31 28.08
CA LYS A 123 -4.37 -5.61 26.71
C LYS A 123 -3.26 -6.35 25.97
N LEU A 124 -3.65 -7.32 25.15
CA LEU A 124 -2.70 -7.98 24.27
C LEU A 124 -2.13 -6.97 23.26
N PRO A 125 -0.84 -7.07 22.97
CA PRO A 125 -0.22 -6.25 21.93
C PRO A 125 -0.77 -6.60 20.55
N ASN A 126 -0.65 -5.65 19.62
CA ASN A 126 -0.95 -5.90 18.21
C ASN A 126 0.10 -6.83 17.62
N GLU A 127 -0.35 -7.70 16.71
CA GLU A 127 0.51 -8.58 15.92
C GLU A 127 0.26 -8.35 14.42
N ASN A 128 1.20 -8.76 13.57
CA ASN A 128 1.13 -8.58 12.11
C ASN A 128 0.18 -9.60 11.46
N LEU A 129 -1.14 -9.43 11.61
CA LEU A 129 -2.16 -10.43 11.29
C LEU A 129 -2.94 -10.15 10.01
N ASN A 130 -3.18 -8.87 9.68
CA ASN A 130 -4.07 -8.52 8.59
C ASN A 130 -3.34 -8.46 7.23
N LYS A 131 -4.10 -8.80 6.17
CA LYS A 131 -3.67 -8.64 4.78
C LYS A 131 -4.73 -7.91 3.98
N GLN A 132 -4.30 -6.98 3.15
CA GLN A 132 -5.16 -6.18 2.30
C GLN A 132 -4.49 -5.96 0.93
N ALA A 133 -5.30 -5.68 -0.08
CA ALA A 133 -4.82 -5.38 -1.41
C ALA A 133 -5.53 -4.18 -2.02
N TYR A 134 -4.81 -3.47 -2.87
CA TYR A 134 -5.36 -2.49 -3.79
C TYR A 134 -5.12 -3.01 -5.21
N ILE A 135 -6.18 -3.03 -6.00
CA ILE A 135 -6.12 -3.43 -7.41
C ILE A 135 -6.70 -2.27 -8.21
N GLY A 136 -5.99 -1.86 -9.24
CA GLY A 136 -6.44 -0.74 -10.05
C GLY A 136 -5.88 -0.75 -11.45
N ALA A 137 -6.39 0.19 -12.24
CA ALA A 137 -5.92 0.48 -13.57
C ALA A 137 -5.94 1.99 -13.81
N GLU A 138 -4.96 2.45 -14.54
CA GLU A 138 -4.79 3.85 -14.93
C GLU A 138 -4.57 3.90 -16.43
N ALA A 139 -5.15 4.92 -17.09
CA ALA A 139 -4.93 5.15 -18.51
C ALA A 139 -4.88 6.65 -18.79
N MET A 140 -4.03 7.03 -19.70
CA MET A 140 -3.91 8.39 -20.22
C MET A 140 -3.82 8.33 -21.73
N ALA A 141 -4.59 9.18 -22.41
CA ALA A 141 -4.51 9.35 -23.85
C ALA A 141 -4.30 10.84 -24.16
N THR A 142 -3.38 11.11 -25.08
CA THR A 142 -3.08 12.47 -25.55
C THR A 142 -3.08 12.48 -27.07
N TRP A 143 -3.89 13.36 -27.63
CA TRP A 143 -3.94 13.65 -29.07
C TRP A 143 -3.34 15.04 -29.33
N THR A 144 -2.36 15.11 -30.21
CA THR A 144 -1.75 16.36 -30.63
C THR A 144 -1.86 16.48 -32.16
N ASP A 145 -2.41 17.57 -32.65
CA ASP A 145 -2.56 17.80 -34.08
C ASP A 145 -2.56 19.33 -34.40
N HIS A 146 -2.67 19.69 -35.69
CA HIS A 146 -2.74 21.08 -36.14
C HIS A 146 -3.79 21.24 -37.22
N ILE A 147 -4.39 22.41 -37.27
CA ILE A 147 -5.32 22.85 -38.31
C ILE A 147 -4.81 24.20 -38.83
N GLY A 148 -4.17 24.21 -40.01
CA GLY A 148 -3.46 25.39 -40.49
C GLY A 148 -2.34 25.76 -39.51
N ASP A 149 -2.37 27.00 -39.03
CA ASP A 149 -1.38 27.51 -38.04
C ASP A 149 -1.72 27.21 -36.59
N LEU A 150 -2.90 26.66 -36.34
CA LEU A 150 -3.35 26.32 -34.97
C LEU A 150 -2.88 24.93 -34.55
N ASN A 151 -1.98 24.87 -33.58
CA ASN A 151 -1.60 23.62 -32.92
C ASN A 151 -2.48 23.38 -31.68
N TYR A 152 -3.02 22.17 -31.52
CA TYR A 152 -3.83 21.82 -30.36
C TYR A 152 -3.44 20.49 -29.78
N THR A 153 -3.65 20.35 -28.48
CA THR A 153 -3.44 19.10 -27.73
C THR A 153 -4.66 18.82 -26.86
N LEU A 154 -5.21 17.62 -26.99
CA LEU A 154 -6.31 17.12 -26.18
C LEU A 154 -5.83 15.94 -25.36
N SER A 155 -6.04 15.98 -24.05
CA SER A 155 -5.63 14.92 -23.14
C SER A 155 -6.79 14.48 -22.25
N GLY A 156 -6.88 13.17 -22.01
CA GLY A 156 -7.82 12.58 -21.07
C GLY A 156 -7.11 11.53 -20.22
N ASN A 157 -7.50 11.42 -18.95
CA ASN A 157 -7.01 10.39 -18.05
C ASN A 157 -8.17 9.66 -17.37
N PHE A 158 -7.91 8.41 -17.03
CA PHE A 158 -8.83 7.56 -16.30
C PHE A 158 -8.04 6.80 -15.22
N THR A 159 -8.54 6.81 -14.00
CA THR A 159 -7.97 6.02 -12.88
C THR A 159 -9.09 5.30 -12.16
N PHE A 160 -8.89 4.00 -11.96
CA PHE A 160 -9.76 3.16 -11.17
C PHE A 160 -8.94 2.42 -10.12
N SER A 161 -9.38 2.43 -8.87
CA SER A 161 -8.75 1.70 -7.78
C SER A 161 -9.79 1.10 -6.84
N ARG A 162 -9.59 -0.16 -6.46
CA ARG A 162 -10.46 -0.89 -5.54
C ARG A 162 -9.66 -1.49 -4.41
N TYR A 163 -10.07 -1.20 -3.19
CA TYR A 163 -9.60 -1.86 -1.97
C TYR A 163 -10.23 -3.25 -1.81
N LYS A 164 -9.43 -4.24 -1.39
CA LYS A 164 -9.88 -5.58 -1.03
C LYS A 164 -9.23 -6.02 0.27
N SER A 165 -10.03 -6.34 1.27
CA SER A 165 -9.55 -7.03 2.47
C SER A 165 -9.37 -8.51 2.14
N ILE A 166 -8.15 -9.03 2.20
CA ILE A 166 -7.82 -10.43 1.89
C ILE A 166 -7.99 -11.28 3.13
N GLU A 167 -7.30 -10.88 4.20
CA GLU A 167 -7.41 -11.51 5.51
C GLU A 167 -7.64 -10.42 6.54
N ARG A 168 -8.73 -10.55 7.28
CA ARG A 168 -9.03 -9.69 8.41
C ARG A 168 -9.17 -10.57 9.64
N TYR A 169 -8.30 -10.34 10.58
CA TYR A 169 -8.40 -10.98 11.87
C TYR A 169 -9.62 -10.41 12.60
N LYS A 170 -10.63 -11.24 12.81
CA LYS A 170 -11.92 -10.85 13.42
C LYS A 170 -12.03 -11.47 14.81
N PRO A 171 -12.74 -10.81 15.74
CA PRO A 171 -13.13 -11.46 16.97
C PRO A 171 -13.96 -12.71 16.70
N ARG A 172 -13.82 -13.71 17.56
CA ARG A 172 -14.52 -15.00 17.44
C ARG A 172 -16.04 -14.89 17.63
N PHE A 173 -16.48 -13.82 18.28
CA PHE A 173 -17.88 -13.55 18.58
C PHE A 173 -18.25 -12.18 18.04
N ASN A 174 -19.28 -12.13 17.25
CA ASN A 174 -19.99 -10.91 16.89
C ASN A 174 -21.08 -10.67 17.91
#